data_5a4a7dbaeaa17c8cfc2bf3877634d34b
#
_entry.id   5a4a7dbaeaa17c8cfc2bf3877634d34b
#
_cell.length_a   1.000
_cell.length_b   1.000
_cell.length_c   1.000
_cell.angle_alpha   90.00
_cell.angle_beta   90.00
_cell.angle_gamma   90.00
#
_symmetry.space_group_name_H-M   'P 1'
#
loop_
_entity.id
_entity.type
_entity.pdbx_description
1 polymer ?
#
loop_
_entity_poly.entity_id
_entity_poly.type
_entity_poly.pdbx_seq_one_letter_code
_entity_poly.pdbx_strand_id
1 'polypeptide(L)'
;LPVFAGWVLSYDKPILLVLEDQCHLERAVRYLIRAGYDWIVGYLKGGVEGFYNAGFPTEHMELLTVHQLKAKIDRGEELTILDDRGQDEWDQGHIKGAKHIYVGHIPERMSDIPKDKPVAMFCNVGHRAGLGASILLREGCREVYNVLGSMTAWKAAGYPITTE
;
A
#
# COMPACT_ATOMS: atom_id res chain seq x y z
N LEU A 1 7.19 -6.75 -9.22
CA LEU A 1 7.61 -7.48 -8.03
C LEU A 1 8.93 -6.96 -7.42
N PRO A 2 10.08 -6.83 -8.16
CA PRO A 2 11.37 -6.47 -7.53
C PRO A 2 11.35 -5.14 -6.76
N VAL A 3 10.76 -4.10 -7.33
CA VAL A 3 10.68 -2.78 -6.68
C VAL A 3 9.93 -2.85 -5.36
N PHE A 4 8.77 -3.52 -5.33
CA PHE A 4 7.99 -3.67 -4.10
C PHE A 4 8.71 -4.55 -3.07
N ALA A 5 9.42 -5.60 -3.52
CA ALA A 5 10.22 -6.44 -2.63
C ALA A 5 11.29 -5.62 -1.89
N GLY A 6 12.01 -4.75 -2.62
CA GLY A 6 13.04 -3.90 -2.04
C GLY A 6 12.55 -2.91 -0.98
N TRP A 7 11.26 -2.58 -0.97
CA TRP A 7 10.69 -1.69 0.06
C TRP A 7 10.28 -2.39 1.35
N VAL A 8 10.02 -3.72 1.31
CA VAL A 8 9.37 -4.42 2.43
C VAL A 8 10.08 -5.68 2.91
N LEU A 9 10.91 -6.29 2.06
CA LEU A 9 11.58 -7.52 2.41
C LEU A 9 12.95 -7.23 3.04
N SER A 10 13.24 -7.96 4.10
CA SER A 10 14.56 -8.01 4.71
C SER A 10 15.36 -9.17 4.13
N TYR A 11 16.66 -9.01 3.96
CA TYR A 11 17.55 -10.06 3.42
C TYR A 11 17.83 -11.19 4.43
N ASP A 12 17.58 -10.95 5.70
CA ASP A 12 17.84 -11.87 6.82
C ASP A 12 16.63 -12.69 7.27
N LYS A 13 15.53 -12.65 6.50
CA LYS A 13 14.29 -13.37 6.81
C LYS A 13 13.89 -14.33 5.71
N PRO A 14 13.33 -15.52 6.08
CA PRO A 14 12.80 -16.44 5.10
C PRO A 14 11.60 -15.86 4.36
N ILE A 15 11.48 -16.14 3.08
CA ILE A 15 10.40 -15.69 2.22
C ILE A 15 9.48 -16.86 1.88
N LEU A 16 8.19 -16.71 2.20
CA LEU A 16 7.12 -17.56 1.72
C LEU A 16 6.35 -16.83 0.62
N LEU A 17 6.15 -17.47 -0.52
CA LEU A 17 5.45 -16.85 -1.64
C LEU A 17 3.95 -17.19 -1.59
N VAL A 18 3.12 -16.18 -1.83
CA VAL A 18 1.69 -16.31 -2.10
C VAL A 18 1.44 -15.83 -3.52
N LEU A 19 0.95 -16.71 -4.36
CA LEU A 19 0.77 -16.46 -5.79
C LEU A 19 -0.69 -16.66 -6.18
N GLU A 20 -1.17 -15.83 -7.07
CA GLU A 20 -2.50 -15.98 -7.67
C GLU A 20 -2.56 -17.25 -8.52
N ASP A 21 -1.48 -17.52 -9.30
CA ASP A 21 -1.33 -18.72 -10.12
C ASP A 21 0.07 -19.30 -9.94
N GLN A 22 0.14 -20.61 -9.74
CA GLN A 22 1.40 -21.35 -9.57
C GLN A 22 2.30 -21.28 -10.83
N CYS A 23 1.75 -21.04 -12.02
CA CYS A 23 2.54 -20.85 -13.24
C CYS A 23 3.52 -19.66 -13.13
N HIS A 24 3.29 -18.73 -12.20
CA HIS A 24 4.17 -17.60 -11.95
C HIS A 24 5.31 -17.88 -10.97
N LEU A 25 5.36 -19.07 -10.35
CA LEU A 25 6.33 -19.41 -9.30
C LEU A 25 7.78 -19.23 -9.77
N GLU A 26 8.15 -19.89 -10.86
CA GLU A 26 9.53 -19.84 -11.37
C GLU A 26 9.96 -18.41 -11.70
N ARG A 27 9.07 -17.62 -12.31
CA ARG A 27 9.33 -16.21 -12.63
C ARG A 27 9.50 -15.34 -11.38
N ALA A 28 8.66 -15.55 -10.36
CA ALA A 28 8.73 -14.83 -9.09
C ALA A 28 10.06 -15.13 -8.37
N VAL A 29 10.42 -16.40 -8.25
CA VAL A 29 11.69 -16.86 -7.65
C VAL A 29 12.88 -16.25 -8.37
N ARG A 30 12.89 -16.30 -9.71
CA ARG A 30 13.98 -15.73 -10.52
C ARG A 30 14.14 -14.22 -10.31
N TYR A 31 13.07 -13.48 -10.18
CA TYR A 31 13.12 -12.03 -9.90
C TYR A 31 13.65 -11.73 -8.51
N LEU A 32 13.25 -12.50 -7.50
CA LEU A 32 13.73 -12.34 -6.12
C LEU A 32 15.22 -12.65 -6.02
N ILE A 33 15.68 -13.76 -6.58
CA ILE A 33 17.10 -14.12 -6.59
C ILE A 33 17.95 -13.05 -7.28
N ARG A 34 17.49 -12.51 -8.42
CA ARG A 34 18.19 -11.41 -9.11
C ARG A 34 18.25 -10.11 -8.30
N ALA A 35 17.33 -9.93 -7.36
CA ALA A 35 17.33 -8.81 -6.42
C ALA A 35 18.08 -9.12 -5.11
N GLY A 36 18.73 -10.30 -5.00
CA GLY A 36 19.50 -10.72 -3.85
C GLY A 36 18.71 -11.44 -2.76
N TYR A 37 17.43 -11.76 -3.02
CA TYR A 37 16.57 -12.49 -2.10
C TYR A 37 16.59 -13.98 -2.45
N ASP A 38 17.46 -14.76 -1.83
CA ASP A 38 17.69 -16.19 -2.11
C ASP A 38 17.13 -17.12 -1.03
N TRP A 39 16.75 -16.62 0.13
CA TRP A 39 16.18 -17.43 1.20
C TRP A 39 14.68 -17.66 1.02
N ILE A 40 14.30 -18.30 -0.08
CA ILE A 40 12.91 -18.64 -0.40
C ILE A 40 12.62 -20.04 0.13
N VAL A 41 11.75 -20.16 1.15
CA VAL A 41 11.47 -21.42 1.85
C VAL A 41 10.29 -22.19 1.28
N GLY A 42 9.47 -21.57 0.44
CA GLY A 42 8.34 -22.22 -0.18
C GLY A 42 7.30 -21.30 -0.76
N TYR A 43 6.16 -21.87 -1.11
CA TYR A 43 4.99 -21.12 -1.56
C TYR A 43 3.70 -21.71 -1.00
N LEU A 44 2.67 -20.87 -0.87
CA LEU A 44 1.35 -21.29 -0.42
C LEU A 44 0.59 -21.94 -1.58
N LYS A 45 0.38 -23.26 -1.48
CA LYS A 45 -0.40 -24.00 -2.48
C LYS A 45 -1.84 -23.53 -2.48
N GLY A 46 -2.37 -23.21 -3.67
CA GLY A 46 -3.72 -22.68 -3.83
C GLY A 46 -3.84 -21.17 -3.49
N GLY A 47 -2.71 -20.48 -3.22
CA GLY A 47 -2.67 -19.05 -2.99
C GLY A 47 -3.56 -18.61 -1.83
N VAL A 48 -4.08 -17.38 -1.91
CA VAL A 48 -4.98 -16.81 -0.88
C VAL A 48 -6.28 -17.62 -0.77
N GLU A 49 -6.81 -18.12 -1.88
CA GLU A 49 -8.02 -18.95 -1.89
C GLU A 49 -7.84 -20.25 -1.10
N GLY A 50 -6.69 -20.91 -1.25
CA GLY A 50 -6.34 -22.08 -0.45
C GLY A 50 -6.27 -21.76 1.05
N PHE A 51 -5.82 -20.56 1.41
CA PHE A 51 -5.78 -20.11 2.79
C PHE A 51 -7.19 -19.91 3.37
N TYR A 52 -8.09 -19.26 2.62
CA TYR A 52 -9.50 -19.12 3.00
C TYR A 52 -10.21 -20.45 3.17
N ASN A 53 -10.01 -21.36 2.20
CA ASN A 53 -10.64 -22.69 2.22
C ASN A 53 -10.15 -23.56 3.38
N ALA A 54 -8.95 -23.30 3.91
CA ALA A 54 -8.42 -23.95 5.10
C ALA A 54 -8.97 -23.36 6.42
N GLY A 55 -9.79 -22.31 6.37
CA GLY A 55 -10.42 -21.71 7.53
C GLY A 55 -9.48 -20.87 8.40
N PHE A 56 -8.34 -20.45 7.87
CA PHE A 56 -7.45 -19.57 8.61
C PHE A 56 -8.03 -18.14 8.72
N PRO A 57 -7.78 -17.45 9.85
CA PRO A 57 -8.24 -16.09 10.04
C PRO A 57 -7.57 -15.15 9.04
N THR A 58 -8.34 -14.23 8.49
CA THR A 58 -7.85 -13.23 7.54
C THR A 58 -8.32 -11.85 7.93
N GLU A 59 -7.50 -10.86 7.63
CA GLU A 59 -7.84 -9.46 7.70
C GLU A 59 -7.83 -8.88 6.28
N HIS A 60 -8.63 -7.87 6.06
CA HIS A 60 -8.70 -7.18 4.78
C HIS A 60 -8.56 -5.68 4.99
N MET A 61 -7.96 -5.04 4.01
CA MET A 61 -7.85 -3.61 3.93
C MET A 61 -9.13 -3.03 3.32
N GLU A 62 -9.64 -1.97 3.89
CA GLU A 62 -10.77 -1.27 3.31
C GLU A 62 -10.36 -0.45 2.07
N LEU A 63 -11.30 -0.34 1.13
CA LEU A 63 -11.09 0.38 -0.12
C LEU A 63 -12.00 1.61 -0.17
N LEU A 64 -11.44 2.74 -0.57
CA LEU A 64 -12.18 3.96 -0.88
C LEU A 64 -12.04 4.33 -2.36
N THR A 65 -13.13 4.74 -2.97
CA THR A 65 -13.03 5.48 -4.24
C THR A 65 -12.62 6.93 -3.97
N VAL A 66 -12.09 7.62 -4.99
CA VAL A 66 -11.76 9.06 -4.87
C VAL A 66 -13.00 9.90 -4.55
N HIS A 67 -14.19 9.48 -4.98
CA HIS A 67 -15.44 10.16 -4.66
C HIS A 67 -15.82 10.03 -3.18
N GLN A 68 -15.64 8.84 -2.60
CA GLN A 68 -15.86 8.62 -1.18
C GLN A 68 -14.86 9.40 -0.33
N LEU A 69 -13.57 9.40 -0.73
CA LEU A 69 -12.55 10.23 -0.06
C LEU A 69 -12.92 11.72 -0.12
N LYS A 70 -13.28 12.23 -1.31
CA LYS A 70 -13.70 13.63 -1.47
C LYS A 70 -14.89 13.96 -0.59
N ALA A 71 -15.89 13.10 -0.52
CA ALA A 71 -17.05 13.29 0.34
C ALA A 71 -16.69 13.33 1.83
N LYS A 72 -15.74 12.50 2.29
CA LYS A 72 -15.22 12.55 3.67
C LYS A 72 -14.54 13.89 3.96
N ILE A 73 -13.68 14.34 3.05
CA ILE A 73 -13.01 15.65 3.15
C ILE A 73 -14.03 16.79 3.23
N ASP A 74 -15.05 16.80 2.36
CA ASP A 74 -16.06 17.87 2.31
C ASP A 74 -16.94 17.92 3.57
N ARG A 75 -17.15 16.77 4.22
CA ARG A 75 -17.86 16.71 5.52
C ARG A 75 -16.96 17.08 6.70
N GLY A 76 -15.67 17.32 6.48
CA GLY A 76 -14.71 17.60 7.55
C GLY A 76 -14.47 16.40 8.47
N GLU A 77 -14.62 15.18 7.96
CA GLU A 77 -14.33 13.98 8.74
C GLU A 77 -12.86 13.96 9.14
N GLU A 78 -12.60 13.56 10.37
CA GLU A 78 -11.25 13.46 10.89
C GLU A 78 -10.55 12.26 10.27
N LEU A 79 -9.67 12.53 9.30
CA LEU A 79 -8.90 11.49 8.62
C LEU A 79 -7.55 12.06 8.18
N THR A 80 -6.51 11.23 8.19
CA THR A 80 -5.20 11.56 7.63
C THR A 80 -5.12 11.05 6.20
N ILE A 81 -4.85 11.94 5.25
CA ILE A 81 -4.51 11.55 3.88
C ILE A 81 -2.98 11.41 3.83
N LEU A 82 -2.48 10.22 3.54
CA LEU A 82 -1.05 9.93 3.44
C LEU A 82 -0.70 9.67 1.98
N ASP A 83 0.01 10.61 1.37
CA ASP A 83 0.52 10.49 0.00
C ASP A 83 1.90 9.81 0.04
N ASP A 84 1.99 8.62 -0.55
CA ASP A 84 3.20 7.80 -0.54
C ASP A 84 3.98 7.83 -1.86
N ARG A 85 3.72 8.82 -2.70
CA ARG A 85 4.42 9.05 -3.96
C ARG A 85 5.84 9.57 -3.74
N GLY A 86 6.63 9.56 -4.83
CA GLY A 86 7.92 10.23 -4.85
C GLY A 86 7.81 11.75 -4.74
N GLN A 87 8.91 12.41 -4.33
CA GLN A 87 8.95 13.86 -4.16
C GLN A 87 8.55 14.60 -5.44
N ASP A 88 9.09 14.19 -6.60
CA ASP A 88 8.77 14.83 -7.89
C ASP A 88 7.27 14.76 -8.25
N GLU A 89 6.60 13.67 -7.85
CA GLU A 89 5.16 13.50 -8.07
C GLU A 89 4.34 14.38 -7.10
N TRP A 90 4.82 14.52 -5.87
CA TRP A 90 4.22 15.38 -4.85
C TRP A 90 4.29 16.86 -5.28
N ASP A 91 5.45 17.33 -5.71
CA ASP A 91 5.71 18.71 -6.12
C ASP A 91 4.87 19.11 -7.34
N GLN A 92 4.51 18.15 -8.21
CA GLN A 92 3.60 18.37 -9.34
C GLN A 92 2.13 18.54 -8.93
N GLY A 93 1.81 18.35 -7.66
CA GLY A 93 0.51 18.55 -7.07
C GLY A 93 0.01 17.39 -6.24
N HIS A 94 -0.64 17.73 -5.13
CA HIS A 94 -1.16 16.82 -4.12
C HIS A 94 -2.50 17.29 -3.56
N ILE A 95 -3.17 16.49 -2.76
CA ILE A 95 -4.41 16.88 -2.08
C ILE A 95 -4.06 17.86 -0.95
N LYS A 96 -4.76 18.98 -0.85
CA LYS A 96 -4.55 19.96 0.23
C LYS A 96 -4.73 19.29 1.59
N GLY A 97 -3.75 19.48 2.47
CA GLY A 97 -3.74 18.90 3.81
C GLY A 97 -3.27 17.44 3.87
N ALA A 98 -2.90 16.85 2.76
CA ALA A 98 -2.26 15.53 2.77
C ALA A 98 -0.87 15.61 3.39
N LYS A 99 -0.45 14.51 4.02
CA LYS A 99 0.89 14.31 4.54
C LYS A 99 1.70 13.52 3.53
N HIS A 100 2.93 13.93 3.27
CA HIS A 100 3.82 13.23 2.35
C HIS A 100 4.83 12.35 3.09
N ILE A 101 4.78 11.05 2.83
CA ILE A 101 5.81 10.09 3.25
C ILE A 101 5.97 9.06 2.14
N TYR A 102 7.10 9.10 1.45
CA TYR A 102 7.40 8.11 0.41
C TYR A 102 7.29 6.68 0.93
N VAL A 103 6.68 5.78 0.15
CA VAL A 103 6.37 4.41 0.57
C VAL A 103 7.54 3.66 1.19
N GLY A 104 8.75 3.82 0.65
CA GLY A 104 9.97 3.20 1.17
C GLY A 104 10.42 3.71 2.54
N HIS A 105 9.94 4.89 2.97
CA HIS A 105 10.28 5.50 4.26
C HIS A 105 9.20 5.32 5.32
N ILE A 106 8.07 4.71 4.99
CA ILE A 106 6.98 4.50 5.95
C ILE A 106 7.45 3.74 7.20
N PRO A 107 8.21 2.62 7.10
CA PRO A 107 8.67 1.89 8.28
C PRO A 107 9.49 2.73 9.26
N GLU A 108 10.33 3.63 8.74
CA GLU A 108 11.21 4.50 9.53
C GLU A 108 10.47 5.69 10.13
N ARG A 109 9.35 6.09 9.52
CA ARG A 109 8.57 7.28 9.86
C ARG A 109 7.20 6.96 10.47
N MET A 110 7.04 5.75 11.04
CA MET A 110 5.79 5.35 11.70
C MET A 110 5.37 6.28 12.85
N SER A 111 6.33 6.90 13.54
CA SER A 111 6.04 7.88 14.59
C SER A 111 5.31 9.14 14.09
N ASP A 112 5.42 9.43 12.80
CA ASP A 112 4.80 10.60 12.17
C ASP A 112 3.34 10.33 11.78
N ILE A 113 2.90 9.07 11.85
CA ILE A 113 1.58 8.63 11.37
C ILE A 113 0.68 8.35 12.58
N PRO A 114 -0.50 8.99 12.68
CA PRO A 114 -1.42 8.73 13.77
C PRO A 114 -1.97 7.31 13.69
N LYS A 115 -1.94 6.58 14.82
CA LYS A 115 -2.49 5.22 14.91
C LYS A 115 -3.94 5.18 15.42
N ASP A 116 -4.39 6.28 15.98
CA ASP A 116 -5.71 6.47 16.61
C ASP A 116 -6.75 7.10 15.68
N LYS A 117 -6.35 7.47 14.47
CA LYS A 117 -7.21 8.10 13.46
C LYS A 117 -7.21 7.31 12.17
N PRO A 118 -8.30 7.39 11.39
CA PRO A 118 -8.33 6.82 10.05
C PRO A 118 -7.22 7.36 9.14
N VAL A 119 -6.59 6.49 8.37
CA VAL A 119 -5.56 6.88 7.39
C VAL A 119 -5.98 6.43 5.99
N ALA A 120 -6.12 7.39 5.07
CA ALA A 120 -6.34 7.12 3.66
C ALA A 120 -5.00 7.17 2.91
N MET A 121 -4.54 6.00 2.48
CA MET A 121 -3.33 5.86 1.67
C MET A 121 -3.60 6.26 0.22
N PHE A 122 -2.70 7.08 -0.31
CA PHE A 122 -2.86 7.71 -1.62
C PHE A 122 -1.56 7.69 -2.41
N CYS A 123 -1.59 7.18 -3.64
CA CYS A 123 -0.44 7.22 -4.55
C CYS A 123 -0.84 7.72 -5.94
N ASN A 124 -0.31 7.14 -7.00
CA ASN A 124 -0.72 7.49 -8.36
C ASN A 124 -1.94 6.68 -8.83
N VAL A 125 -1.94 5.34 -8.63
CA VAL A 125 -3.01 4.44 -9.12
C VAL A 125 -3.53 3.45 -8.06
N GLY A 126 -3.01 3.46 -6.82
CA GLY A 126 -3.44 2.59 -5.71
C GLY A 126 -2.49 1.42 -5.37
N HIS A 127 -1.48 1.11 -6.20
CA HIS A 127 -0.58 -0.02 -5.94
C HIS A 127 0.39 0.24 -4.78
N ARG A 128 1.09 1.37 -4.76
CA ARG A 128 1.96 1.78 -3.63
C ARG A 128 1.13 1.99 -2.37
N ALA A 129 -0.02 2.66 -2.51
CA ALA A 129 -0.94 2.90 -1.42
C ALA A 129 -1.44 1.59 -0.77
N GLY A 130 -1.69 0.54 -1.57
CA GLY A 130 -2.01 -0.78 -1.06
C GLY A 130 -0.88 -1.40 -0.24
N LEU A 131 0.38 -1.24 -0.68
CA LEU A 131 1.54 -1.68 0.07
C LEU A 131 1.71 -0.89 1.36
N GLY A 132 1.65 0.45 1.28
CA GLY A 132 1.73 1.33 2.45
C GLY A 132 0.65 1.02 3.47
N ALA A 133 -0.59 0.80 3.04
CA ALA A 133 -1.69 0.41 3.91
C ALA A 133 -1.43 -0.91 4.63
N SER A 134 -0.88 -1.91 3.93
CA SER A 134 -0.49 -3.18 4.55
C SER A 134 0.59 -3.01 5.63
N ILE A 135 1.55 -2.10 5.41
CA ILE A 135 2.57 -1.76 6.40
C ILE A 135 1.90 -1.13 7.63
N LEU A 136 1.01 -0.16 7.44
CA LEU A 136 0.31 0.52 8.54
C LEU A 136 -0.53 -0.45 9.38
N LEU A 137 -1.27 -1.35 8.75
CA LEU A 137 -2.05 -2.37 9.45
C LEU A 137 -1.15 -3.28 10.29
N ARG A 138 -0.05 -3.76 9.72
CA ARG A 138 0.96 -4.58 10.43
C ARG A 138 1.52 -3.85 11.66
N GLU A 139 1.72 -2.54 11.57
CA GLU A 139 2.26 -1.70 12.64
C GLU A 139 1.18 -1.23 13.64
N GLY A 140 -0.06 -1.73 13.52
CA GLY A 140 -1.14 -1.55 14.48
C GLY A 140 -2.04 -0.33 14.26
N CYS A 141 -2.00 0.30 13.09
CA CYS A 141 -3.06 1.23 12.68
C CYS A 141 -4.36 0.45 12.48
N ARG A 142 -5.48 0.96 13.01
CA ARG A 142 -6.73 0.19 13.06
C ARG A 142 -7.63 0.41 11.85
N GLU A 143 -7.64 1.61 11.30
CA GLU A 143 -8.54 2.01 10.22
C GLU A 143 -7.70 2.60 9.08
N VAL A 144 -7.42 1.77 8.09
CA VAL A 144 -6.56 2.13 6.96
C VAL A 144 -7.28 1.83 5.66
N TYR A 145 -7.37 2.85 4.81
CA TYR A 145 -7.99 2.78 3.50
C TYR A 145 -6.94 2.81 2.39
N ASN A 146 -7.12 2.00 1.36
CA ASN A 146 -6.45 2.20 0.08
C ASN A 146 -7.38 2.95 -0.88
N VAL A 147 -6.96 4.10 -1.37
CA VAL A 147 -7.75 4.91 -2.30
C VAL A 147 -7.54 4.42 -3.73
N LEU A 148 -8.59 3.79 -4.28
CA LEU A 148 -8.57 3.22 -5.62
C LEU A 148 -8.38 4.29 -6.70
N GLY A 149 -7.49 4.02 -7.64
CA GLY A 149 -7.16 4.95 -8.73
C GLY A 149 -6.39 6.19 -8.29
N SER A 150 -6.37 6.51 -6.99
CA SER A 150 -5.54 7.54 -6.35
C SER A 150 -5.44 8.84 -7.17
N MET A 151 -4.26 9.43 -7.39
CA MET A 151 -4.08 10.71 -8.08
C MET A 151 -4.60 10.68 -9.52
N THR A 152 -4.45 9.58 -10.22
CA THR A 152 -4.98 9.45 -11.59
C THR A 152 -6.50 9.61 -11.61
N ALA A 153 -7.21 8.91 -10.74
CA ALA A 153 -8.67 9.02 -10.64
C ALA A 153 -9.10 10.37 -10.04
N TRP A 154 -8.34 10.91 -9.07
CA TRP A 154 -8.60 12.22 -8.47
C TRP A 154 -8.58 13.35 -9.51
N LYS A 155 -7.55 13.37 -10.35
CA LYS A 155 -7.43 14.34 -11.46
C LYS A 155 -8.51 14.12 -12.52
N ALA A 156 -8.80 12.87 -12.88
CA ALA A 156 -9.84 12.54 -13.85
C ALA A 156 -11.25 12.98 -13.38
N ALA A 157 -11.49 12.96 -12.07
CA ALA A 157 -12.73 13.47 -11.46
C ALA A 157 -12.77 15.01 -11.36
N GLY A 158 -11.72 15.71 -11.78
CA GLY A 158 -11.64 17.19 -11.73
C GLY A 158 -11.49 17.75 -10.30
N TYR A 159 -11.03 16.96 -9.34
CA TYR A 159 -10.88 17.40 -7.96
C TYR A 159 -9.64 18.27 -7.76
N PRO A 160 -9.69 19.22 -6.81
CA PRO A 160 -8.61 20.18 -6.61
C PRO A 160 -7.34 19.54 -6.10
N ILE A 161 -6.21 20.07 -6.58
CA ILE A 161 -4.86 19.79 -6.11
C ILE A 161 -4.15 21.09 -5.78
N THR A 162 -3.12 21.03 -4.95
CA THR A 162 -2.23 22.14 -4.61
C THR A 162 -0.78 21.75 -4.79
N THR A 163 0.08 22.73 -4.89
CA THR A 163 1.56 22.59 -4.88
C THR A 163 2.20 23.27 -3.66
N GLU A 164 1.35 23.77 -2.74
CA GLU A 164 1.78 24.48 -1.52
C GLU A 164 1.84 23.55 -0.31
#